data_c6df70fbff60553c4b3113acd0581bd4
#
_entry.id   c6df70fbff60553c4b3113acd0581bd4
#
_cell.length_a   1.000
_cell.length_b   1.000
_cell.length_c   1.000
_cell.angle_alpha   90.00
_cell.angle_beta   90.00
_cell.angle_gamma   90.00
#
_symmetry.space_group_name_H-M   'P 1'
#
loop_
_entity.id
_entity.type
_entity.pdbx_description
1 polymer ?
#
loop_
_entity_poly.entity_id
_entity_poly.type
_entity_poly.pdbx_seq_one_letter_code
_entity_poly.pdbx_strand_id
1 'polypeptide(L)' 'MQATQTMTARDSKLFWVVGGEYRDTDFQALSGEPQVFGPFRDYDDAMRVWRERTGASESAALVRYTIAAG' A
#
# COMPACT_ATOMS: atom_id res chain seq x y z
N MET A 1 31.65 -3.48 2.71
CA MET A 1 31.14 -3.34 2.73
C MET A 1 30.04 -3.01 2.93
N GLN A 2 29.76 -2.73 3.01
CA GLN A 2 28.60 -2.50 3.20
C GLN A 2 28.09 -1.20 2.83
N ALA A 3 28.71 -0.05 2.63
CA ALA A 3 28.22 1.25 2.27
C ALA A 3 27.53 1.24 0.92
N THR A 4 28.11 0.57 0.01
CA THR A 4 27.50 0.45 -1.31
C THR A 4 26.14 -0.19 -1.22
N GLN A 5 26.04 -1.17 -0.39
CA GLN A 5 24.78 -1.84 -0.24
C GLN A 5 23.74 -0.93 0.36
N THR A 6 24.13 -0.06 1.26
CA THR A 6 23.21 0.87 1.86
C THR A 6 22.61 1.79 0.80
N MET A 7 23.45 2.29 -0.09
CA MET A 7 22.96 3.17 -1.14
C MET A 7 22.05 2.42 -2.09
N THR A 8 22.43 1.20 -2.41
CA THR A 8 21.61 0.39 -3.29
C THR A 8 20.24 0.12 -2.67
N ALA A 9 20.22 -0.12 -1.38
CA ALA A 9 18.97 -0.38 -0.70
C ALA A 9 18.04 0.82 -0.79
N ARG A 10 18.56 2.03 -0.66
CA ARG A 10 17.74 3.21 -0.78
C ARG A 10 17.21 3.36 -2.20
N ASP A 11 18.07 3.11 -3.18
CA ASP A 11 17.68 3.24 -4.57
C ASP A 11 16.64 2.22 -4.96
N SER A 12 16.61 1.10 -4.26
CA SER A 12 15.69 0.04 -4.59
C SER A 12 14.47 0.01 -3.70
N LYS A 13 14.22 1.09 -2.98
CA LYS A 13 13.02 1.17 -2.17
C LYS A 13 11.79 1.04 -3.04
N LEU A 14 10.86 0.23 -2.59
CA LEU A 14 9.64 -0.02 -3.33
C LEU A 14 8.44 0.35 -2.50
N PHE A 15 7.32 0.54 -3.18
CA PHE A 15 6.07 0.94 -2.55
C PHE A 15 4.96 0.00 -2.98
N TRP A 16 4.03 -0.24 -2.07
CA TRP A 16 2.86 -1.06 -2.34
C TRP A 16 1.63 -0.36 -1.83
N VAL A 17 0.48 -0.62 -2.48
CA VAL A 17 -0.80 -0.21 -1.94
C VAL A 17 -1.43 -1.46 -1.36
N VAL A 18 -1.73 -1.42 -0.08
CA VAL A 18 -2.27 -2.59 0.61
C VAL A 18 -3.54 -2.21 1.33
N GLY A 19 -4.47 -3.15 1.40
CA GLY A 19 -5.72 -2.89 2.10
C GLY A 19 -6.73 -3.97 1.85
N GLY A 20 -7.99 -3.59 1.94
CA GLY A 20 -9.09 -4.51 1.74
C GLY A 20 -10.25 -4.12 2.61
N GLU A 21 -11.18 -5.04 2.77
CA GLU A 21 -12.36 -4.81 3.59
C GLU A 21 -12.08 -5.26 5.00
N TYR A 22 -12.34 -4.40 5.97
CA TYR A 22 -12.11 -4.70 7.37
C TYR A 22 -13.41 -5.16 8.02
N ARG A 23 -13.29 -5.81 9.17
CA ARG A 23 -14.45 -6.39 9.85
C ARG A 23 -15.30 -5.34 10.51
N ASP A 24 -14.68 -4.26 10.94
CA ASP A 24 -15.39 -3.16 11.59
C ASP A 24 -14.58 -1.89 11.47
N THR A 25 -15.07 -0.84 12.06
CA THR A 25 -14.46 0.48 11.91
C THR A 25 -13.21 0.67 12.74
N ASP A 26 -12.76 -0.32 13.47
CA ASP A 26 -11.47 -0.27 14.14
C ASP A 26 -10.32 -0.48 13.15
N PHE A 27 -10.62 -1.05 11.99
CA PHE A 27 -9.64 -1.28 10.93
C PHE A 27 -8.43 -2.07 11.40
N GLN A 28 -8.69 -3.09 12.22
CA GLN A 28 -7.60 -3.90 12.76
C GLN A 28 -7.56 -5.28 12.15
N ALA A 29 -8.70 -5.82 11.76
CA ALA A 29 -8.75 -7.16 11.21
C ALA A 29 -9.54 -7.13 9.91
N LEU A 30 -8.97 -7.76 8.88
CA LEU A 30 -9.64 -7.86 7.59
C LEU A 30 -10.70 -8.92 7.62
N SER A 31 -11.78 -8.72 6.88
CA SER A 31 -12.84 -9.71 6.78
C SER A 31 -12.53 -10.77 5.73
N GLY A 32 -11.51 -10.53 4.91
CA GLY A 32 -11.11 -11.47 3.87
C GLY A 32 -9.64 -11.32 3.61
N GLU A 33 -9.21 -11.73 2.43
CA GLU A 33 -7.81 -11.64 2.08
C GLU A 33 -7.42 -10.21 1.77
N PRO A 34 -6.22 -9.81 2.18
CA PRO A 34 -5.75 -8.48 1.85
C PRO A 34 -5.50 -8.35 0.35
N GLN A 35 -5.64 -7.12 -0.14
CA GLN A 35 -5.30 -6.80 -1.51
C GLN A 35 -3.99 -6.05 -1.51
N VAL A 36 -3.10 -6.44 -2.43
CA VAL A 36 -1.79 -5.85 -2.52
C VAL A 36 -1.53 -5.48 -3.98
N PHE A 37 -1.17 -4.23 -4.21
CA PHE A 37 -0.85 -3.75 -5.56
C PHE A 37 0.59 -3.26 -5.57
N GLY A 38 1.30 -3.56 -6.62
CA GLY A 38 2.70 -3.20 -6.74
C GLY A 38 3.55 -4.43 -6.93
N PRO A 39 4.86 -4.31 -6.74
CA PRO A 39 5.55 -3.13 -6.21
C PRO A 39 5.67 -2.01 -7.24
N PHE A 40 5.72 -0.78 -6.73
CA PHE A 40 5.94 0.41 -7.54
C PHE A 40 7.29 1.00 -7.19
N ARG A 41 8.00 1.48 -8.18
CA ARG A 41 9.30 2.09 -7.96
C ARG A 41 9.18 3.53 -7.48
N ASP A 42 8.13 4.21 -7.92
CA ASP A 42 7.92 5.60 -7.57
C ASP A 42 6.76 5.74 -6.64
N TYR A 43 6.92 6.60 -5.66
CA TYR A 43 5.84 6.88 -4.73
C TYR A 43 4.63 7.44 -5.47
N ASP A 44 4.85 8.23 -6.51
CA ASP A 44 3.75 8.82 -7.27
C ASP A 44 2.89 7.76 -7.94
N ASP A 45 3.50 6.68 -8.39
CA ASP A 45 2.74 5.60 -9.00
C ASP A 45 1.88 4.90 -7.95
N ALA A 46 2.43 4.66 -6.79
CA ALA A 46 1.67 4.07 -5.69
C ALA A 46 0.53 4.98 -5.28
N MET A 47 0.80 6.28 -5.22
CA MET A 47 -0.21 7.26 -4.84
C MET A 47 -1.37 7.27 -5.85
N ARG A 48 -1.05 7.12 -7.14
CA ARG A 48 -2.09 7.08 -8.16
C ARG A 48 -3.02 5.89 -7.94
N VAL A 49 -2.44 4.73 -7.67
CA VAL A 49 -3.23 3.53 -7.43
C VAL A 49 -4.02 3.68 -6.14
N TRP A 50 -3.39 4.23 -5.11
CA TRP A 50 -4.06 4.46 -3.84
C TRP A 50 -5.30 5.34 -4.02
N ARG A 51 -5.16 6.40 -4.81
CA ARG A 51 -6.30 7.29 -5.07
C ARG A 51 -7.41 6.58 -5.82
N GLU A 52 -7.04 5.78 -6.80
CA GLU A 52 -8.02 5.03 -7.56
C GLU A 52 -8.80 4.07 -6.67
N ARG A 53 -8.07 3.33 -5.84
CA ARG A 53 -8.73 2.35 -4.98
C ARG A 53 -9.56 3.00 -3.90
N THR A 54 -9.05 4.07 -3.33
CA THR A 54 -9.77 4.80 -2.30
C THR A 54 -11.05 5.42 -2.88
N GLY A 55 -10.95 6.02 -4.07
CA GLY A 55 -12.12 6.60 -4.71
C GLY A 55 -13.15 5.56 -5.10
N ALA A 56 -12.70 4.42 -5.63
CA ALA A 56 -13.61 3.37 -6.04
C ALA A 56 -14.37 2.77 -4.85
N SER A 57 -13.78 2.85 -3.66
CA SER A 57 -14.37 2.24 -2.48
C SER A 57 -14.90 3.28 -1.49
N GLU A 58 -15.09 4.52 -1.95
CA GLU A 58 -15.43 5.61 -1.04
C GLU A 58 -16.79 5.39 -0.38
N SER A 59 -17.70 4.69 -1.03
CA SER A 59 -18.99 4.40 -0.43
C SER A 59 -18.99 3.13 0.42
N ALA A 60 -17.85 2.43 0.51
CA ALA A 60 -17.74 1.23 1.30
C ALA A 60 -16.99 1.56 2.59
N ALA A 61 -17.71 1.76 3.65
CA ALA A 61 -17.17 2.33 4.89
C ALA A 61 -16.08 1.47 5.51
N LEU A 62 -16.08 0.18 5.24
CA LEU A 62 -15.11 -0.73 5.88
C LEU A 62 -13.90 -1.03 5.01
N VAL A 63 -13.82 -0.41 3.84
CA VAL A 63 -12.69 -0.64 2.94
C VAL A 63 -11.66 0.46 3.12
N ARG A 64 -10.40 0.07 3.31
CA ARG A 64 -9.30 1.00 3.50
C ARG A 64 -8.06 0.53 2.78
N TYR A 65 -7.28 1.49 2.28
CA TYR A 65 -6.00 1.22 1.62
C TYR A 65 -4.95 2.16 2.18
N THR A 66 -3.72 1.65 2.27
CA THR A 66 -2.58 2.47 2.67
C THR A 66 -1.42 2.19 1.75
N ILE A 67 -0.43 3.06 1.78
CA ILE A 67 0.80 2.86 1.02
C ILE A 67 1.87 2.38 1.98
N ALA A 68 2.46 1.23 1.66
CA ALA A 68 3.54 0.65 2.44
C ALA A 68 4.83 0.80 1.67
N ALA A 69 5.93 0.99 2.38
CA ALA A 69 7.24 1.14 1.79
C ALA A 69 8.19 0.14 2.41
N GLY A 70 9.08 -0.38 1.57
CA GLY A 70 10.03 -1.33 2.11
C GLY A 70 11.17 -1.63 1.17
#